data_aaa5715ebb641b73cea297a584ec88b3
#
_entry.id   aaa5715ebb641b73cea297a584ec88b3
#
_cell.length_a   1.000
_cell.length_b   1.000
_cell.length_c   1.000
_cell.angle_alpha   90.00
_cell.angle_beta   90.00
_cell.angle_gamma   90.00
#
_symmetry.space_group_name_H-M   'P 1'
#
loop_
_entity.id
_entity.type
_entity.pdbx_description
1 polymer ?
#
loop_
_entity_poly.entity_id
_entity_poly.type
_entity_poly.pdbx_seq_one_letter_code
_entity_poly.pdbx_strand_id
1 'polypeptide(L)'
;MGVAGFTIKRFAPLIAPDKLLRDFPATRRYLIGVSGGRDSIALLDLLLGFGYEKLVVCHLDHRLRDAASRADARFVEKVARNLGLDCEIGSVDVGALAKRCKLSIETAARFARLAFFVEVARRRRCSRIFLAHHADDLVETALLNLFRGAGPGGMAALRQVSIHRVGKTKLTIIRPLLAVWRKEIDGYIRQQRLEFREDKTNARLNSSRNRIRHRVLPNIGKTFGRDVRRPIWRTAVIWADEEALLDSMLPSAGAKLAVTSLRKLSVALQRRALLRWLQQRKTPNITFDLVEKIRALLEPSSLTAKVNLPGNRHVRRRARKIFIEG
;
A
#
# COMPACT_ATOMS: atom_id res chain seq x y z
N MET A 1 26.67 28.25 17.15
CA MET A 1 27.17 26.97 17.73
C MET A 1 26.70 25.86 16.80
N GLY A 2 27.67 25.25 16.11
CA GLY A 2 27.41 24.31 15.02
C GLY A 2 26.74 23.01 15.50
N VAL A 3 25.76 22.55 14.72
CA VAL A 3 25.14 21.23 14.85
C VAL A 3 26.19 20.18 14.49
N ALA A 4 26.68 19.47 15.50
CA ALA A 4 27.70 18.45 15.37
C ALA A 4 27.17 17.26 14.55
N GLY A 5 27.85 16.93 13.44
CA GLY A 5 28.08 15.55 13.06
C GLY A 5 27.26 14.93 11.95
N PHE A 6 26.40 15.61 11.18
CA PHE A 6 25.87 15.07 9.93
C PHE A 6 26.70 15.60 8.74
N THR A 7 27.88 15.02 8.55
CA THR A 7 28.62 15.24 7.31
C THR A 7 27.94 14.41 6.22
N ILE A 8 27.19 15.06 5.35
CA ILE A 8 26.63 14.46 4.13
C ILE A 8 27.80 14.09 3.22
N LYS A 9 28.41 12.93 3.43
CA LYS A 9 29.25 12.32 2.42
C LYS A 9 28.33 11.94 1.26
N ARG A 10 28.43 12.66 0.13
CA ARG A 10 27.67 12.40 -1.10
C ARG A 10 28.10 11.04 -1.69
N PHE A 11 27.51 9.98 -1.20
CA PHE A 11 27.55 8.70 -1.89
C PHE A 11 26.41 8.65 -2.93
N ALA A 12 26.55 7.76 -3.92
CA ALA A 12 25.50 7.59 -4.93
C ALA A 12 24.14 7.30 -4.22
N PRO A 13 23.12 8.12 -4.43
CA PRO A 13 21.84 7.95 -3.77
C PRO A 13 21.19 6.65 -4.23
N LEU A 14 20.42 5.99 -3.33
CA LEU A 14 19.64 4.78 -3.65
C LEU A 14 18.67 4.98 -4.82
N ILE A 15 18.23 6.21 -5.04
CA ILE A 15 17.33 6.61 -6.13
C ILE A 15 17.80 7.94 -6.72
N ALA A 16 17.52 8.16 -8.00
CA ALA A 16 17.77 9.45 -8.65
C ALA A 16 16.81 10.51 -8.06
N PRO A 17 17.31 11.66 -7.59
CA PRO A 17 16.50 12.70 -6.96
C PRO A 17 15.58 13.44 -7.94
N ASP A 18 16.00 13.61 -9.21
CA ASP A 18 15.37 14.54 -10.16
C ASP A 18 13.88 14.27 -10.38
N LYS A 19 13.50 13.02 -10.61
CA LYS A 19 12.10 12.64 -10.78
C LYS A 19 11.30 12.89 -9.50
N LEU A 20 11.86 12.51 -8.34
CA LEU A 20 11.18 12.68 -7.06
C LEU A 20 10.97 14.16 -6.74
N LEU A 21 11.99 14.99 -6.90
CA LEU A 21 11.94 16.44 -6.65
C LEU A 21 11.02 17.18 -7.61
N ARG A 22 10.98 16.77 -8.88
CA ARG A 22 10.06 17.33 -9.87
C ARG A 22 8.60 17.03 -9.51
N ASP A 23 8.28 15.77 -9.20
CA ASP A 23 6.90 15.33 -8.94
C ASP A 23 6.43 15.73 -7.53
N PHE A 24 7.38 15.82 -6.57
CA PHE A 24 7.15 16.12 -5.16
C PHE A 24 8.22 17.12 -4.65
N PRO A 25 8.11 18.41 -4.93
CA PRO A 25 9.12 19.42 -4.57
C PRO A 25 9.43 19.45 -3.08
N ALA A 26 10.73 19.50 -2.70
CA ALA A 26 11.19 19.49 -1.30
C ALA A 26 10.74 20.73 -0.49
N THR A 27 10.38 21.83 -1.15
CA THR A 27 9.88 23.07 -0.52
C THR A 27 8.53 22.90 0.18
N ARG A 28 7.78 21.83 -0.14
CA ARG A 28 6.47 21.53 0.46
C ARG A 28 6.62 20.68 1.72
N ARG A 29 5.57 20.72 2.57
CA ARG A 29 5.45 19.85 3.74
C ARG A 29 4.97 18.45 3.32
N TYR A 30 5.58 17.43 3.94
CA TYR A 30 5.19 16.02 3.78
C TYR A 30 5.17 15.32 5.14
N LEU A 31 4.33 14.31 5.25
CA LEU A 31 4.42 13.32 6.30
C LEU A 31 5.41 12.23 5.88
N ILE A 32 6.06 11.60 6.84
CA ILE A 32 6.86 10.40 6.63
C ILE A 32 6.54 9.35 7.69
N GLY A 33 6.19 8.14 7.25
CA GLY A 33 5.95 7.01 8.16
C GLY A 33 7.27 6.38 8.58
N VAL A 34 7.63 6.52 9.86
CA VAL A 34 8.87 5.97 10.43
C VAL A 34 8.54 4.94 11.50
N SER A 35 8.91 3.67 11.24
CA SER A 35 8.74 2.57 12.20
C SER A 35 9.92 2.44 13.17
N GLY A 36 11.02 3.12 12.93
CA GLY A 36 12.31 2.90 13.59
C GLY A 36 13.16 1.80 12.95
N GLY A 37 12.59 0.99 12.07
CA GLY A 37 13.31 -0.03 11.32
C GLY A 37 14.14 0.54 10.18
N ARG A 38 15.11 -0.27 9.68
CA ARG A 38 16.13 0.13 8.70
C ARG A 38 15.56 0.83 7.46
N ASP A 39 14.51 0.28 6.86
CA ASP A 39 13.97 0.81 5.61
C ASP A 39 13.38 2.22 5.80
N SER A 40 12.72 2.47 6.92
CA SER A 40 12.13 3.77 7.25
C SER A 40 13.18 4.81 7.66
N ILE A 41 14.25 4.39 8.31
CA ILE A 41 15.38 5.25 8.67
C ILE A 41 16.19 5.61 7.40
N ALA A 42 16.44 4.64 6.51
CA ALA A 42 17.07 4.90 5.22
C ALA A 42 16.28 5.90 4.37
N LEU A 43 14.95 5.77 4.33
CA LEU A 43 14.11 6.72 3.60
C LEU A 43 14.15 8.12 4.22
N LEU A 44 14.13 8.24 5.55
CA LEU A 44 14.21 9.52 6.24
C LEU A 44 15.52 10.24 5.92
N ASP A 45 16.65 9.54 6.06
CA ASP A 45 17.98 10.06 5.77
C ASP A 45 18.12 10.49 4.29
N LEU A 46 17.64 9.66 3.37
CA LEU A 46 17.64 9.95 1.94
C LEU A 46 16.85 11.20 1.59
N LEU A 47 15.65 11.38 2.17
CA LEU A 47 14.83 12.57 1.91
C LEU A 47 15.47 13.85 2.47
N LEU A 48 16.07 13.77 3.64
CA LEU A 48 16.85 14.90 4.20
C LEU A 48 18.02 15.27 3.30
N GLY A 49 18.75 14.26 2.80
CA GLY A 49 19.83 14.44 1.83
C GLY A 49 19.39 15.08 0.51
N PHE A 50 18.11 14.96 0.15
CA PHE A 50 17.49 15.64 -1.00
C PHE A 50 16.90 17.01 -0.67
N GLY A 51 17.09 17.52 0.56
CA GLY A 51 16.64 18.85 0.97
C GLY A 51 15.18 18.91 1.44
N TYR A 52 14.55 17.78 1.79
CA TYR A 52 13.21 17.79 2.40
C TYR A 52 13.30 18.20 3.89
N GLU A 53 13.27 19.47 4.18
CA GLU A 53 13.37 20.00 5.54
C GLU A 53 12.00 20.06 6.27
N LYS A 54 10.89 20.11 5.53
CA LYS A 54 9.54 20.26 6.08
C LYS A 54 8.85 18.89 6.23
N LEU A 55 9.54 17.90 6.83
CA LEU A 55 9.00 16.59 7.13
C LEU A 55 8.33 16.55 8.50
N VAL A 56 7.20 15.84 8.60
CA VAL A 56 6.57 15.48 9.87
C VAL A 56 6.70 13.98 10.03
N VAL A 57 7.48 13.54 11.01
CA VAL A 57 7.69 12.12 11.33
C VAL A 57 6.42 11.56 11.96
N CYS A 58 5.91 10.45 11.42
CA CYS A 58 4.69 9.79 11.90
C CYS A 58 5.02 8.36 12.34
N HIS A 59 4.81 8.03 13.60
CA HIS A 59 5.00 6.70 14.17
C HIS A 59 3.72 6.21 14.84
N LEU A 60 3.32 4.97 14.57
CA LEU A 60 2.20 4.32 15.25
C LEU A 60 2.68 3.12 16.04
N ASP A 61 2.58 3.18 17.36
CA ASP A 61 2.76 2.04 18.24
C ASP A 61 1.52 1.14 18.18
N HIS A 62 1.70 -0.10 17.70
CA HIS A 62 0.65 -1.09 17.57
C HIS A 62 0.32 -1.85 18.86
N ARG A 63 1.04 -1.62 19.94
CA ARG A 63 0.95 -2.32 21.25
C ARG A 63 0.98 -3.85 21.14
N LEU A 64 1.73 -4.38 20.18
CA LEU A 64 1.85 -5.84 20.00
C LEU A 64 3.00 -6.46 20.82
N ARG A 65 3.87 -5.63 21.39
CA ARG A 65 5.12 -6.05 22.06
C ARG A 65 5.47 -5.19 23.29
N ASP A 66 4.48 -4.66 23.96
CA ASP A 66 4.59 -3.87 25.20
C ASP A 66 5.86 -2.98 25.33
N ALA A 67 6.85 -3.42 26.10
CA ALA A 67 8.08 -2.64 26.35
C ALA A 67 8.89 -2.37 25.08
N ALA A 68 8.96 -3.31 24.12
CA ALA A 68 9.70 -3.14 22.88
C ALA A 68 9.02 -2.10 21.96
N SER A 69 7.68 -2.11 21.88
CA SER A 69 6.93 -1.12 21.09
C SER A 69 7.12 0.30 21.66
N ARG A 70 7.08 0.46 22.98
CA ARG A 70 7.37 1.76 23.62
C ARG A 70 8.82 2.22 23.39
N ALA A 71 9.77 1.28 23.35
CA ALA A 71 11.17 1.60 23.04
C ALA A 71 11.35 2.05 21.58
N ASP A 72 10.59 1.46 20.63
CA ASP A 72 10.59 1.89 19.23
C ASP A 72 10.04 3.33 19.09
N ALA A 73 8.94 3.65 19.79
CA ALA A 73 8.38 4.99 19.80
C ALA A 73 9.38 6.05 20.33
N ARG A 74 10.03 5.74 21.50
CA ARG A 74 11.06 6.62 22.06
C ARG A 74 12.26 6.81 21.14
N PHE A 75 12.68 5.76 20.44
CA PHE A 75 13.76 5.84 19.47
C PHE A 75 13.39 6.78 18.32
N VAL A 76 12.20 6.63 17.72
CA VAL A 76 11.74 7.49 16.64
C VAL A 76 11.61 8.94 17.10
N GLU A 77 11.08 9.18 18.30
CA GLU A 77 11.00 10.52 18.88
C GLU A 77 12.38 11.16 19.06
N LYS A 78 13.37 10.39 19.59
CA LYS A 78 14.75 10.83 19.71
C LYS A 78 15.36 11.19 18.36
N VAL A 79 15.18 10.34 17.35
CA VAL A 79 15.67 10.59 15.98
C VAL A 79 15.05 11.89 15.41
N ALA A 80 13.73 12.05 15.50
CA ALA A 80 13.06 13.25 15.01
C ALA A 80 13.56 14.53 15.72
N ARG A 81 13.70 14.49 17.05
CA ARG A 81 14.21 15.60 17.86
C ARG A 81 15.64 15.99 17.46
N ASN A 82 16.53 15.00 17.30
CA ASN A 82 17.93 15.24 16.92
C ASN A 82 18.05 15.87 15.52
N LEU A 83 17.06 15.59 14.63
CA LEU A 83 16.99 16.14 13.29
C LEU A 83 16.19 17.48 13.20
N GLY A 84 15.67 17.99 14.32
CA GLY A 84 14.83 19.19 14.36
C GLY A 84 13.49 19.04 13.63
N LEU A 85 12.96 17.82 13.52
CA LEU A 85 11.72 17.53 12.81
C LEU A 85 10.53 17.41 13.76
N ASP A 86 9.36 17.89 13.30
CA ASP A 86 8.09 17.60 13.96
C ASP A 86 7.83 16.09 14.03
N CYS A 87 7.31 15.61 15.17
CA CYS A 87 6.99 14.19 15.38
C CYS A 87 5.56 14.01 15.88
N GLU A 88 4.86 13.04 15.28
CA GLU A 88 3.52 12.62 15.65
C GLU A 88 3.55 11.13 16.01
N ILE A 89 3.32 10.85 17.29
CA ILE A 89 3.27 9.47 17.80
C ILE A 89 1.84 9.13 18.15
N GLY A 90 1.34 8.04 17.57
CA GLY A 90 0.06 7.43 17.91
C GLY A 90 0.25 6.08 18.61
N SER A 91 -0.78 5.61 19.29
CA SER A 91 -0.80 4.29 19.90
C SER A 91 -2.17 3.64 19.75
N VAL A 92 -2.18 2.36 19.40
CA VAL A 92 -3.42 1.60 19.20
C VAL A 92 -3.21 0.13 19.61
N ASP A 93 -4.13 -0.44 20.37
CA ASP A 93 -4.17 -1.88 20.62
C ASP A 93 -4.72 -2.60 19.38
N VAL A 94 -3.80 -3.06 18.54
CA VAL A 94 -4.14 -3.77 17.30
C VAL A 94 -4.71 -5.16 17.61
N GLY A 95 -4.35 -5.79 18.73
CA GLY A 95 -4.90 -7.07 19.16
C GLY A 95 -6.41 -6.97 19.46
N ALA A 96 -6.78 -5.97 20.27
CA ALA A 96 -8.19 -5.68 20.56
C ALA A 96 -8.96 -5.27 19.30
N LEU A 97 -8.36 -4.45 18.43
CA LEU A 97 -8.97 -4.05 17.16
C LEU A 97 -9.23 -5.27 16.25
N ALA A 98 -8.27 -6.17 16.11
CA ALA A 98 -8.38 -7.38 15.30
C ALA A 98 -9.53 -8.28 15.77
N LYS A 99 -9.63 -8.51 17.10
CA LYS A 99 -10.71 -9.28 17.72
C LYS A 99 -12.08 -8.64 17.47
N ARG A 100 -12.23 -7.34 17.74
CA ARG A 100 -13.48 -6.60 17.60
C ARG A 100 -13.99 -6.59 16.16
N CYS A 101 -13.08 -6.42 15.18
CA CYS A 101 -13.44 -6.33 13.77
C CYS A 101 -13.37 -7.67 13.02
N LYS A 102 -13.04 -8.77 13.70
CA LYS A 102 -12.84 -10.12 13.11
C LYS A 102 -11.84 -10.09 11.95
N LEU A 103 -10.73 -9.39 12.14
CA LEU A 103 -9.65 -9.23 11.16
C LEU A 103 -8.40 -9.98 11.59
N SER A 104 -7.52 -10.30 10.63
CA SER A 104 -6.15 -10.71 10.97
C SER A 104 -5.39 -9.53 11.61
N ILE A 105 -4.41 -9.83 12.48
CA ILE A 105 -3.53 -8.82 13.11
C ILE A 105 -2.89 -7.92 12.05
N GLU A 106 -2.40 -8.50 10.94
CA GLU A 106 -1.79 -7.75 9.83
C GLU A 106 -2.78 -6.76 9.18
N THR A 107 -4.01 -7.21 8.94
CA THR A 107 -5.07 -6.36 8.35
C THR A 107 -5.47 -5.25 9.32
N ALA A 108 -5.65 -5.56 10.60
CA ALA A 108 -5.97 -4.58 11.64
C ALA A 108 -4.86 -3.55 11.82
N ALA A 109 -3.60 -3.97 11.83
CA ALA A 109 -2.43 -3.08 11.89
C ALA A 109 -2.36 -2.13 10.69
N ARG A 110 -2.62 -2.65 9.48
CA ARG A 110 -2.67 -1.82 8.25
C ARG A 110 -3.80 -0.81 8.29
N PHE A 111 -4.97 -1.21 8.76
CA PHE A 111 -6.13 -0.34 8.91
C PHE A 111 -5.86 0.77 9.93
N ALA A 112 -5.37 0.41 11.13
CA ALA A 112 -5.01 1.36 12.19
C ALA A 112 -3.97 2.38 11.72
N ARG A 113 -2.93 1.92 11.02
CA ARG A 113 -1.88 2.79 10.47
C ARG A 113 -2.43 3.78 9.44
N LEU A 114 -3.29 3.33 8.53
CA LEU A 114 -3.91 4.23 7.55
C LEU A 114 -4.81 5.25 8.22
N ALA A 115 -5.61 4.84 9.21
CA ALA A 115 -6.47 5.73 9.98
C ALA A 115 -5.66 6.81 10.72
N PHE A 116 -4.57 6.41 11.38
CA PHE A 116 -3.64 7.33 12.03
C PHE A 116 -3.03 8.34 11.04
N PHE A 117 -2.53 7.88 9.90
CA PHE A 117 -1.96 8.78 8.90
C PHE A 117 -2.98 9.77 8.34
N VAL A 118 -4.23 9.36 8.16
CA VAL A 118 -5.31 10.25 7.72
C VAL A 118 -5.66 11.29 8.78
N GLU A 119 -5.66 10.91 10.05
CA GLU A 119 -5.88 11.83 11.17
C GLU A 119 -4.76 12.89 11.24
N VAL A 120 -3.49 12.45 11.21
CA VAL A 120 -2.35 13.37 11.18
C VAL A 120 -2.38 14.26 9.94
N ALA A 121 -2.71 13.71 8.77
CA ALA A 121 -2.82 14.46 7.53
C ALA A 121 -3.85 15.60 7.64
N ARG A 122 -4.99 15.33 8.29
CA ARG A 122 -6.02 16.35 8.57
C ARG A 122 -5.52 17.42 9.53
N ARG A 123 -4.92 17.01 10.67
CA ARG A 123 -4.43 17.91 11.73
C ARG A 123 -3.31 18.81 11.23
N ARG A 124 -2.36 18.24 10.47
CA ARG A 124 -1.21 18.97 9.91
C ARG A 124 -1.50 19.64 8.56
N ARG A 125 -2.72 19.54 8.03
CA ARG A 125 -3.12 20.05 6.70
C ARG A 125 -2.15 19.59 5.59
N CYS A 126 -1.72 18.32 5.66
CA CYS A 126 -0.76 17.72 4.75
C CYS A 126 -1.27 16.37 4.24
N SER A 127 -1.68 16.30 2.98
CA SER A 127 -2.30 15.12 2.37
C SER A 127 -1.34 14.19 1.64
N ARG A 128 -0.03 14.33 1.86
CA ARG A 128 1.01 13.52 1.21
C ARG A 128 1.92 12.87 2.24
N ILE A 129 2.18 11.58 2.08
CA ILE A 129 3.02 10.80 3.00
C ILE A 129 4.01 9.93 2.24
N PHE A 130 5.26 9.94 2.67
CA PHE A 130 6.29 9.01 2.22
C PHE A 130 6.28 7.74 3.06
N LEU A 131 6.36 6.56 2.42
CA LEU A 131 6.48 5.26 3.07
C LEU A 131 7.62 4.45 2.44
N ALA A 132 8.37 3.74 3.27
CA ALA A 132 9.57 3.00 2.90
C ALA A 132 9.30 1.57 2.35
N HIS A 133 8.20 1.38 1.61
CA HIS A 133 8.01 0.12 0.90
C HIS A 133 9.05 -0.01 -0.22
N HIS A 134 9.62 -1.20 -0.38
CA HIS A 134 10.72 -1.47 -1.29
C HIS A 134 10.39 -2.63 -2.27
N ALA A 135 11.34 -2.99 -3.15
CA ALA A 135 11.09 -3.97 -4.22
C ALA A 135 10.67 -5.35 -3.69
N ASP A 136 11.29 -5.84 -2.60
CA ASP A 136 10.91 -7.11 -2.00
C ASP A 136 9.47 -7.07 -1.44
N ASP A 137 9.01 -5.94 -0.89
CA ASP A 137 7.61 -5.78 -0.45
C ASP A 137 6.61 -5.89 -1.60
N LEU A 138 6.97 -5.35 -2.79
CA LEU A 138 6.17 -5.49 -4.00
C LEU A 138 6.06 -6.97 -4.41
N VAL A 139 7.20 -7.68 -4.45
CA VAL A 139 7.23 -9.12 -4.76
C VAL A 139 6.38 -9.94 -3.80
N GLU A 140 6.53 -9.72 -2.50
CA GLU A 140 5.76 -10.41 -1.47
C GLU A 140 4.26 -10.13 -1.60
N THR A 141 3.89 -8.88 -1.86
CA THR A 141 2.48 -8.48 -2.02
C THR A 141 1.88 -9.07 -3.30
N ALA A 142 2.64 -9.08 -4.40
CA ALA A 142 2.23 -9.70 -5.65
C ALA A 142 1.94 -11.19 -5.47
N LEU A 143 2.85 -11.95 -4.85
CA LEU A 143 2.65 -13.37 -4.58
C LEU A 143 1.48 -13.64 -3.62
N LEU A 144 1.34 -12.85 -2.55
CA LEU A 144 0.19 -12.96 -1.65
C LEU A 144 -1.13 -12.79 -2.37
N ASN A 145 -1.20 -11.85 -3.29
CA ASN A 145 -2.40 -11.57 -4.05
C ASN A 145 -2.66 -12.63 -5.14
N LEU A 146 -1.60 -13.13 -5.79
CA LEU A 146 -1.68 -14.25 -6.71
C LEU A 146 -2.30 -15.48 -6.03
N PHE A 147 -1.79 -15.87 -4.86
CA PHE A 147 -2.31 -17.01 -4.10
C PHE A 147 -3.72 -16.82 -3.52
N ARG A 148 -4.22 -15.57 -3.54
CA ARG A 148 -5.62 -15.25 -3.21
C ARG A 148 -6.52 -15.20 -4.44
N GLY A 149 -6.00 -15.54 -5.63
CA GLY A 149 -6.75 -15.50 -6.88
C GLY A 149 -6.98 -14.07 -7.42
N ALA A 150 -6.14 -13.11 -7.03
CA ALA A 150 -6.27 -11.76 -7.55
C ALA A 150 -5.78 -11.71 -9.01
N GLY A 151 -6.54 -11.02 -9.85
CA GLY A 151 -6.13 -10.68 -11.21
C GLY A 151 -5.00 -9.63 -11.25
N PRO A 152 -4.63 -9.14 -12.46
CA PRO A 152 -3.53 -8.18 -12.65
C PRO A 152 -3.58 -6.98 -11.71
N GLY A 153 -4.76 -6.41 -11.43
CA GLY A 153 -4.92 -5.30 -10.50
C GLY A 153 -4.51 -5.61 -9.06
N GLY A 154 -4.67 -6.85 -8.62
CA GLY A 154 -4.17 -7.28 -7.32
C GLY A 154 -2.66 -7.51 -7.32
N MET A 155 -2.10 -7.97 -8.44
CA MET A 155 -0.65 -8.13 -8.61
C MET A 155 0.06 -6.75 -8.62
N ALA A 156 -0.59 -5.74 -9.19
CA ALA A 156 -0.17 -4.33 -9.20
C ALA A 156 -0.47 -3.57 -7.89
N ALA A 157 -0.67 -4.26 -6.77
CA ALA A 157 -1.24 -3.70 -5.54
C ALA A 157 -0.39 -2.63 -4.83
N LEU A 158 0.94 -2.62 -5.05
CA LEU A 158 1.83 -1.56 -4.57
C LEU A 158 2.27 -0.72 -5.77
N ARG A 159 1.81 0.52 -5.82
CA ARG A 159 2.23 1.53 -6.81
C ARG A 159 3.16 2.54 -6.16
N GLN A 160 4.06 3.12 -6.95
CA GLN A 160 4.96 4.18 -6.47
C GLN A 160 4.15 5.34 -5.85
N VAL A 161 3.03 5.70 -6.46
CA VAL A 161 2.08 6.66 -5.94
C VAL A 161 0.70 6.02 -5.90
N SER A 162 0.02 6.14 -4.77
CA SER A 162 -1.37 5.68 -4.62
C SER A 162 -2.20 6.68 -3.82
N ILE A 163 -3.48 6.79 -4.15
CA ILE A 163 -4.41 7.70 -3.49
C ILE A 163 -5.41 6.88 -2.69
N HIS A 164 -5.48 7.17 -1.40
CA HIS A 164 -6.43 6.57 -0.47
C HIS A 164 -7.45 7.62 -0.02
N ARG A 165 -8.72 7.27 -0.04
CA ARG A 165 -9.80 8.11 0.48
C ARG A 165 -10.39 7.47 1.74
N VAL A 166 -10.37 8.20 2.85
CA VAL A 166 -10.98 7.78 4.12
C VAL A 166 -11.92 8.91 4.55
N GLY A 167 -13.22 8.66 4.46
CA GLY A 167 -14.23 9.71 4.61
C GLY A 167 -14.04 10.80 3.55
N LYS A 168 -13.95 12.06 3.98
CA LYS A 168 -13.71 13.23 3.12
C LYS A 168 -12.22 13.49 2.85
N THR A 169 -11.32 12.79 3.53
CA THR A 169 -9.87 13.04 3.44
C THR A 169 -9.25 12.19 2.34
N LYS A 170 -8.46 12.83 1.47
CA LYS A 170 -7.62 12.22 0.44
C LYS A 170 -6.18 12.18 0.96
N LEU A 171 -5.58 11.00 1.01
CA LEU A 171 -4.17 10.79 1.36
C LEU A 171 -3.41 10.22 0.18
N THR A 172 -2.39 10.92 -0.30
CA THR A 172 -1.47 10.43 -1.33
C THR A 172 -0.29 9.75 -0.67
N ILE A 173 -0.12 8.47 -0.90
CA ILE A 173 1.01 7.68 -0.40
C ILE A 173 2.05 7.58 -1.51
N ILE A 174 3.29 7.95 -1.18
CA ILE A 174 4.44 7.98 -2.08
C ILE A 174 5.45 6.95 -1.56
N ARG A 175 5.97 6.09 -2.44
CA ARG A 175 6.92 5.02 -2.11
C ARG A 175 8.17 5.13 -2.97
N PRO A 176 9.13 5.98 -2.58
CA PRO A 176 10.30 6.23 -3.40
C PRO A 176 11.19 5.00 -3.59
N LEU A 177 11.24 4.11 -2.58
CA LEU A 177 12.09 2.93 -2.58
C LEU A 177 11.49 1.70 -3.29
N LEU A 178 10.35 1.81 -3.98
CA LEU A 178 9.63 0.65 -4.54
C LEU A 178 10.42 -0.11 -5.64
N ALA A 179 11.45 0.51 -6.22
CA ALA A 179 12.37 -0.11 -7.17
C ALA A 179 13.73 -0.51 -6.53
N VAL A 180 13.94 -0.20 -5.26
CA VAL A 180 15.19 -0.47 -4.52
C VAL A 180 15.06 -1.80 -3.80
N TRP A 181 16.09 -2.65 -3.89
CA TRP A 181 16.12 -3.94 -3.19
C TRP A 181 16.59 -3.79 -1.74
N ARG A 182 16.11 -4.65 -0.87
CA ARG A 182 16.52 -4.65 0.54
C ARG A 182 18.04 -4.72 0.72
N LYS A 183 18.74 -5.50 -0.12
CA LYS A 183 20.21 -5.59 -0.10
C LYS A 183 20.87 -4.23 -0.33
N GLU A 184 20.30 -3.41 -1.20
CA GLU A 184 20.82 -2.06 -1.49
C GLU A 184 20.57 -1.13 -0.29
N ILE A 185 19.38 -1.23 0.34
CA ILE A 185 19.06 -0.49 1.58
C ILE A 185 20.03 -0.90 2.70
N ASP A 186 20.31 -2.20 2.87
CA ASP A 186 21.29 -2.70 3.85
C ASP A 186 22.70 -2.15 3.59
N GLY A 187 23.10 -2.01 2.32
CA GLY A 187 24.36 -1.37 1.92
C GLY A 187 24.39 0.10 2.31
N TYR A 188 23.33 0.84 2.00
CA TYR A 188 23.16 2.26 2.32
C TYR A 188 23.23 2.52 3.82
N ILE A 189 22.48 1.78 4.64
CA ILE A 189 22.49 1.89 6.10
C ILE A 189 23.91 1.72 6.68
N ARG A 190 24.63 0.69 6.21
CA ARG A 190 26.03 0.45 6.66
C ARG A 190 26.97 1.59 6.24
N GLN A 191 26.83 2.06 5.01
CA GLN A 191 27.68 3.11 4.45
C GLN A 191 27.46 4.46 5.16
N GLN A 192 26.20 4.79 5.48
CA GLN A 192 25.83 6.01 6.21
C GLN A 192 25.94 5.85 7.73
N ARG A 193 26.25 4.65 8.23
CA ARG A 193 26.34 4.33 9.67
C ARG A 193 25.09 4.72 10.45
N LEU A 194 23.91 4.51 9.84
CA LEU A 194 22.64 4.89 10.46
C LEU A 194 22.24 3.91 11.55
N GLU A 195 21.84 4.46 12.71
CA GLU A 195 21.26 3.68 13.79
C GLU A 195 19.79 3.35 13.46
N PHE A 196 19.38 2.12 13.69
CA PHE A 196 18.00 1.65 13.53
C PHE A 196 17.71 0.55 14.56
N ARG A 197 16.41 0.23 14.71
CA ARG A 197 15.98 -0.86 15.58
C ARG A 197 15.57 -2.08 14.77
N GLU A 198 16.09 -3.24 15.16
CA GLU A 198 15.68 -4.50 14.54
C GLU A 198 14.43 -5.07 15.22
N ASP A 199 13.44 -5.37 14.42
CA ASP A 199 12.26 -6.10 14.88
C ASP A 199 12.53 -7.62 14.86
N LYS A 200 12.84 -8.20 16.01
CA LYS A 200 13.07 -9.65 16.17
C LYS A 200 11.87 -10.52 15.71
N THR A 201 10.67 -9.95 15.59
CA THR A 201 9.50 -10.69 15.11
C THR A 201 9.48 -10.88 13.59
N ASN A 202 10.32 -10.15 12.83
CA ASN A 202 10.48 -10.34 11.39
C ASN A 202 10.99 -11.74 11.01
N ALA A 203 11.64 -12.44 11.92
CA ALA A 203 12.09 -13.83 11.74
C ALA A 203 10.98 -14.88 11.98
N ARG A 204 9.87 -14.51 12.61
CA ARG A 204 8.80 -15.47 12.94
C ARG A 204 7.95 -15.77 11.70
N LEU A 205 7.70 -17.06 11.43
CA LEU A 205 6.91 -17.53 10.27
C LEU A 205 5.37 -17.39 10.46
N ASN A 206 4.92 -16.65 11.47
CA ASN A 206 3.51 -16.54 11.81
C ASN A 206 2.70 -15.71 10.80
N SER A 207 3.33 -14.83 10.03
CA SER A 207 2.65 -14.08 8.97
C SER A 207 2.80 -14.76 7.60
N SER A 208 1.78 -14.63 6.76
CA SER A 208 1.84 -15.14 5.38
C SER A 208 2.98 -14.49 4.58
N ARG A 209 3.29 -13.24 4.86
CA ARG A 209 4.38 -12.48 4.25
C ARG A 209 5.75 -13.06 4.61
N ASN A 210 5.99 -13.36 5.90
CA ASN A 210 7.24 -14.00 6.34
C ASN A 210 7.39 -15.42 5.76
N ARG A 211 6.30 -16.18 5.61
CA ARG A 211 6.34 -17.48 4.93
C ARG A 211 6.75 -17.35 3.47
N ILE A 212 6.25 -16.35 2.75
CA ILE A 212 6.67 -16.08 1.36
C ILE A 212 8.15 -15.73 1.33
N ARG A 213 8.61 -14.81 2.16
CA ARG A 213 10.00 -14.35 2.22
C ARG A 213 10.98 -15.46 2.55
N HIS A 214 10.70 -16.27 3.56
CA HIS A 214 11.66 -17.21 4.13
C HIS A 214 11.51 -18.66 3.65
N ARG A 215 10.37 -19.01 3.02
CA ARG A 215 10.13 -20.38 2.52
C ARG A 215 9.80 -20.42 1.03
N VAL A 216 8.78 -19.68 0.59
CA VAL A 216 8.27 -19.80 -0.78
C VAL A 216 9.29 -19.32 -1.79
N LEU A 217 9.76 -18.06 -1.65
CA LEU A 217 10.73 -17.47 -2.56
C LEU A 217 12.05 -18.26 -2.62
N PRO A 218 12.67 -18.67 -1.50
CA PRO A 218 13.87 -19.51 -1.55
C PRO A 218 13.64 -20.86 -2.22
N ASN A 219 12.51 -21.54 -1.96
CA ASN A 219 12.20 -22.82 -2.59
C ASN A 219 11.99 -22.70 -4.10
N ILE A 220 11.23 -21.70 -4.55
CA ILE A 220 11.07 -21.43 -5.98
C ILE A 220 12.44 -21.10 -6.60
N GLY A 221 13.26 -20.26 -5.95
CA GLY A 221 14.59 -19.95 -6.44
C GLY A 221 15.48 -21.17 -6.61
N LYS A 222 15.45 -22.11 -5.65
CA LYS A 222 16.15 -23.38 -5.75
C LYS A 222 15.64 -24.24 -6.92
N THR A 223 14.33 -24.35 -7.07
CA THR A 223 13.70 -25.17 -8.14
C THR A 223 14.07 -24.64 -9.53
N PHE A 224 14.13 -23.33 -9.71
CA PHE A 224 14.46 -22.71 -11.01
C PHE A 224 15.96 -22.41 -11.18
N GLY A 225 16.81 -22.67 -10.19
CA GLY A 225 18.25 -22.40 -10.23
C GLY A 225 18.60 -20.91 -10.35
N ARG A 226 17.68 -19.99 -10.03
CA ARG A 226 17.87 -18.54 -10.17
C ARG A 226 17.04 -17.72 -9.19
N ASP A 227 17.41 -16.45 -9.00
CA ASP A 227 16.59 -15.50 -8.24
C ASP A 227 15.33 -15.12 -9.04
N VAL A 228 14.17 -15.50 -8.51
CA VAL A 228 12.85 -15.26 -9.12
C VAL A 228 12.24 -13.91 -8.72
N ARG A 229 12.83 -13.18 -7.77
CA ARG A 229 12.28 -11.91 -7.28
C ARG A 229 12.25 -10.85 -8.37
N ARG A 230 13.34 -10.68 -9.13
CA ARG A 230 13.41 -9.70 -10.23
C ARG A 230 12.37 -9.95 -11.34
N PRO A 231 12.20 -11.17 -11.86
CA PRO A 231 11.10 -11.49 -12.79
C PRO A 231 9.73 -11.13 -12.23
N ILE A 232 9.41 -11.55 -11.00
CA ILE A 232 8.11 -11.24 -10.37
C ILE A 232 7.91 -9.73 -10.22
N TRP A 233 8.92 -8.99 -9.79
CA TRP A 233 8.88 -7.52 -9.69
C TRP A 233 8.58 -6.88 -11.05
N ARG A 234 9.29 -7.29 -12.11
CA ARG A 234 9.04 -6.77 -13.47
C ARG A 234 7.61 -7.02 -13.93
N THR A 235 7.11 -8.22 -13.74
CA THR A 235 5.72 -8.58 -14.08
C THR A 235 4.72 -7.68 -13.32
N ALA A 236 4.94 -7.45 -12.03
CA ALA A 236 4.07 -6.59 -11.24
C ALA A 236 4.11 -5.13 -11.70
N VAL A 237 5.27 -4.62 -12.15
CA VAL A 237 5.41 -3.26 -12.70
C VAL A 237 4.68 -3.15 -14.04
N ILE A 238 4.88 -4.11 -14.97
CA ILE A 238 4.18 -4.13 -16.26
C ILE A 238 2.66 -4.13 -16.04
N TRP A 239 2.18 -5.01 -15.18
CA TRP A 239 0.74 -5.06 -14.88
C TRP A 239 0.22 -3.78 -14.22
N ALA A 240 1.04 -3.05 -13.46
CA ALA A 240 0.62 -1.77 -12.90
C ALA A 240 0.35 -0.72 -14.00
N ASP A 241 1.14 -0.71 -15.05
CA ASP A 241 0.97 0.21 -16.18
C ASP A 241 -0.22 -0.21 -17.06
N GLU A 242 -0.36 -1.50 -17.36
CA GLU A 242 -1.53 -2.05 -18.07
C GLU A 242 -2.83 -1.78 -17.31
N GLU A 243 -2.82 -1.94 -15.98
CA GLU A 243 -3.93 -1.62 -15.11
C GLU A 243 -4.31 -0.14 -15.16
N ALA A 244 -3.32 0.76 -15.22
CA ALA A 244 -3.57 2.19 -15.34
C ALA A 244 -4.21 2.53 -16.69
N LEU A 245 -3.74 1.91 -17.79
CA LEU A 245 -4.30 2.06 -19.11
C LEU A 245 -5.77 1.57 -19.15
N LEU A 246 -6.02 0.34 -18.70
CA LEU A 246 -7.38 -0.22 -18.68
C LEU A 246 -8.33 0.61 -17.80
N ASP A 247 -7.85 1.17 -16.67
CA ASP A 247 -8.63 2.08 -15.83
C ASP A 247 -8.99 3.38 -16.55
N SER A 248 -8.11 3.90 -17.43
CA SER A 248 -8.36 5.11 -18.20
C SER A 248 -9.43 4.91 -19.29
N MET A 249 -9.60 3.67 -19.75
CA MET A 249 -10.60 3.30 -20.77
C MET A 249 -12.01 3.09 -20.20
N LEU A 250 -12.14 3.05 -18.85
CA LEU A 250 -13.44 2.83 -18.23
C LEU A 250 -14.31 4.10 -18.27
N PRO A 251 -15.60 3.97 -18.59
CA PRO A 251 -16.54 5.06 -18.44
C PRO A 251 -16.68 5.45 -16.96
N SER A 252 -17.01 6.71 -16.71
CA SER A 252 -17.30 7.17 -15.35
C SER A 252 -18.51 6.40 -14.78
N ALA A 253 -18.31 5.74 -13.64
CA ALA A 253 -19.34 4.93 -13.02
C ALA A 253 -20.25 5.78 -12.10
N GLY A 254 -21.48 6.04 -12.54
CA GLY A 254 -22.53 6.63 -11.72
C GLY A 254 -23.12 5.63 -10.70
N ALA A 255 -24.20 6.04 -9.98
CA ALA A 255 -24.90 5.16 -9.04
C ALA A 255 -25.51 3.92 -9.73
N LYS A 256 -25.92 4.05 -10.97
CA LYS A 256 -26.46 2.99 -11.83
C LYS A 256 -25.59 2.85 -13.05
N LEU A 257 -25.38 1.62 -13.50
CA LEU A 257 -24.63 1.31 -14.72
C LEU A 257 -25.59 1.05 -15.87
N ALA A 258 -25.37 1.67 -17.04
CA ALA A 258 -26.14 1.40 -18.23
C ALA A 258 -25.71 0.09 -18.89
N VAL A 259 -26.63 -0.87 -19.03
CA VAL A 259 -26.38 -2.16 -19.68
C VAL A 259 -25.89 -1.99 -21.11
N THR A 260 -26.48 -1.06 -21.86
CA THR A 260 -26.11 -0.78 -23.23
C THR A 260 -24.68 -0.29 -23.40
N SER A 261 -24.20 0.55 -22.46
CA SER A 261 -22.80 1.01 -22.44
C SER A 261 -21.84 -0.11 -22.09
N LEU A 262 -22.19 -0.94 -21.08
CA LEU A 262 -21.34 -2.07 -20.68
C LEU A 262 -21.22 -3.14 -21.78
N ARG A 263 -22.31 -3.43 -22.50
CA ARG A 263 -22.29 -4.41 -23.61
C ARG A 263 -21.34 -4.03 -24.74
N LYS A 264 -21.07 -2.74 -24.95
CA LYS A 264 -20.12 -2.26 -25.96
C LYS A 264 -18.66 -2.49 -25.56
N LEU A 265 -18.41 -2.78 -24.28
CA LEU A 265 -17.07 -3.04 -23.79
C LEU A 265 -16.67 -4.49 -24.02
N SER A 266 -15.37 -4.75 -24.20
CA SER A 266 -14.82 -6.11 -24.14
C SER A 266 -15.07 -6.76 -22.77
N VAL A 267 -15.07 -8.08 -22.72
CA VAL A 267 -15.29 -8.84 -21.46
C VAL A 267 -14.34 -8.38 -20.34
N ALA A 268 -13.08 -8.10 -20.69
CA ALA A 268 -12.09 -7.61 -19.74
C ALA A 268 -12.51 -6.27 -19.11
N LEU A 269 -12.98 -5.31 -19.92
CA LEU A 269 -13.44 -4.01 -19.45
C LEU A 269 -14.79 -4.11 -18.72
N GLN A 270 -15.69 -5.03 -19.11
CA GLN A 270 -16.93 -5.31 -18.37
C GLN A 270 -16.63 -5.78 -16.94
N ARG A 271 -15.76 -6.80 -16.77
CA ARG A 271 -15.31 -7.31 -15.47
C ARG A 271 -14.74 -6.19 -14.60
N ARG A 272 -13.89 -5.39 -15.19
CA ARG A 272 -13.22 -4.30 -14.52
C ARG A 272 -14.19 -3.19 -14.09
N ALA A 273 -15.09 -2.79 -14.97
CA ALA A 273 -16.11 -1.79 -14.66
C ALA A 273 -17.01 -2.24 -13.50
N LEU A 274 -17.44 -3.51 -13.51
CA LEU A 274 -18.24 -4.11 -12.45
C LEU A 274 -17.49 -4.20 -11.13
N LEU A 275 -16.24 -4.68 -11.15
CA LEU A 275 -15.38 -4.75 -9.97
C LEU A 275 -15.19 -3.38 -9.34
N ARG A 276 -14.81 -2.37 -10.12
CA ARG A 276 -14.61 -1.00 -9.67
C ARG A 276 -15.91 -0.40 -9.11
N TRP A 277 -17.02 -0.64 -9.76
CA TRP A 277 -18.33 -0.18 -9.33
C TRP A 277 -18.74 -0.80 -7.99
N LEU A 278 -18.51 -2.09 -7.74
CA LEU A 278 -18.73 -2.78 -6.47
C LEU A 278 -17.81 -2.25 -5.35
N GLN A 279 -16.52 -2.04 -5.67
CA GLN A 279 -15.54 -1.47 -4.73
C GLN A 279 -15.93 -0.07 -4.26
N GLN A 280 -16.37 0.79 -5.18
CA GLN A 280 -16.84 2.15 -4.85
C GLN A 280 -18.04 2.13 -3.89
N ARG A 281 -18.82 1.05 -3.91
CA ARG A 281 -19.98 0.83 -3.03
C ARG A 281 -19.67 0.03 -1.79
N LYS A 282 -18.38 -0.14 -1.51
CA LYS A 282 -17.87 -0.84 -0.32
C LYS A 282 -18.49 -2.24 -0.16
N THR A 283 -18.72 -2.92 -1.28
CA THR A 283 -19.19 -4.31 -1.26
C THR A 283 -18.07 -5.19 -0.71
N PRO A 284 -18.30 -5.94 0.38
CA PRO A 284 -17.30 -6.83 0.94
C PRO A 284 -17.16 -8.11 0.10
N ASN A 285 -16.01 -8.77 0.20
CA ASN A 285 -15.77 -10.12 -0.35
C ASN A 285 -16.12 -10.25 -1.84
N ILE A 286 -15.67 -9.33 -2.68
CA ILE A 286 -15.87 -9.39 -4.13
C ILE A 286 -14.98 -10.50 -4.70
N THR A 287 -15.61 -11.61 -5.14
CA THR A 287 -14.94 -12.74 -5.80
C THR A 287 -15.08 -12.65 -7.32
N PHE A 288 -14.26 -13.41 -8.04
CA PHE A 288 -14.39 -13.57 -9.49
C PHE A 288 -15.79 -14.04 -9.88
N ASP A 289 -16.32 -15.08 -9.21
CA ASP A 289 -17.64 -15.64 -9.47
C ASP A 289 -18.76 -14.62 -9.26
N LEU A 290 -18.63 -13.74 -8.24
CA LEU A 290 -19.60 -12.67 -8.01
C LEU A 290 -19.62 -11.71 -9.20
N VAL A 291 -18.44 -11.31 -9.69
CA VAL A 291 -18.33 -10.42 -10.84
C VAL A 291 -18.91 -11.08 -12.10
N GLU A 292 -18.64 -12.38 -12.34
CA GLU A 292 -19.19 -13.11 -13.48
C GLU A 292 -20.72 -13.28 -13.39
N LYS A 293 -21.28 -13.59 -12.22
CA LYS A 293 -22.72 -13.62 -12.01
C LYS A 293 -23.39 -12.27 -12.35
N ILE A 294 -22.75 -11.16 -11.94
CA ILE A 294 -23.26 -9.82 -12.26
C ILE A 294 -23.07 -9.52 -13.74
N ARG A 295 -21.96 -9.95 -14.36
CA ARG A 295 -21.71 -9.78 -15.79
C ARG A 295 -22.75 -10.52 -16.63
N ALA A 296 -23.17 -11.72 -16.20
CA ALA A 296 -24.23 -12.48 -16.84
C ALA A 296 -25.58 -11.71 -16.91
N LEU A 297 -25.80 -10.74 -16.02
CA LEU A 297 -26.97 -9.85 -16.15
C LEU A 297 -26.91 -8.94 -17.39
N LEU A 298 -25.76 -8.82 -18.03
CA LEU A 298 -25.62 -8.04 -19.28
C LEU A 298 -26.17 -8.80 -20.48
N GLU A 299 -26.23 -10.12 -20.44
CA GLU A 299 -26.67 -10.94 -21.57
C GLU A 299 -28.14 -10.69 -21.90
N PRO A 300 -28.52 -10.57 -23.20
CA PRO A 300 -29.92 -10.38 -23.61
C PRO A 300 -30.83 -11.50 -23.14
N SER A 301 -30.35 -12.73 -23.27
CA SER A 301 -31.06 -13.97 -22.92
C SER A 301 -31.07 -14.32 -21.45
N SER A 302 -30.45 -13.50 -20.57
CA SER A 302 -30.40 -13.81 -19.16
C SER A 302 -31.77 -13.77 -18.53
N LEU A 303 -32.22 -14.91 -18.04
CA LEU A 303 -33.44 -15.05 -17.22
C LEU A 303 -33.24 -14.49 -15.81
N THR A 304 -32.01 -14.37 -15.37
CA THR A 304 -31.66 -13.85 -14.03
C THR A 304 -31.73 -12.32 -14.03
N ALA A 305 -32.58 -11.75 -13.21
CA ALA A 305 -32.67 -10.29 -13.04
C ALA A 305 -32.00 -9.79 -11.76
N LYS A 306 -31.51 -10.71 -10.90
CA LYS A 306 -31.03 -10.43 -9.55
C LYS A 306 -29.82 -11.29 -9.19
N VAL A 307 -28.80 -10.69 -8.55
CA VAL A 307 -27.63 -11.38 -7.95
C VAL A 307 -27.48 -10.90 -6.51
N ASN A 308 -27.44 -11.84 -5.56
CA ASN A 308 -27.30 -11.51 -4.13
C ASN A 308 -25.89 -11.00 -3.82
N LEU A 309 -25.81 -10.00 -2.93
CA LEU A 309 -24.58 -9.46 -2.36
C LEU A 309 -24.56 -9.75 -0.84
N PRO A 310 -23.36 -9.71 -0.23
CA PRO A 310 -23.27 -9.73 1.23
C PRO A 310 -24.01 -8.56 1.88
N GLY A 311 -24.57 -8.79 3.09
CA GLY A 311 -25.26 -7.75 3.86
C GLY A 311 -26.69 -7.46 3.39
N ASN A 312 -27.40 -8.50 2.95
CA ASN A 312 -28.81 -8.44 2.51
C ASN A 312 -29.08 -7.44 1.37
N ARG A 313 -28.07 -7.19 0.55
CA ARG A 313 -28.16 -6.36 -0.67
C ARG A 313 -28.19 -7.22 -1.91
N HIS A 314 -28.63 -6.66 -3.02
CA HIS A 314 -28.56 -7.36 -4.31
C HIS A 314 -28.32 -6.40 -5.47
N VAL A 315 -27.65 -6.92 -6.49
CA VAL A 315 -27.59 -6.27 -7.80
C VAL A 315 -28.81 -6.67 -8.60
N ARG A 316 -29.52 -5.70 -9.15
CA ARG A 316 -30.64 -5.93 -10.06
C ARG A 316 -30.42 -5.31 -11.43
N ARG A 317 -30.99 -5.97 -12.44
CA ARG A 317 -31.18 -5.39 -13.78
C ARG A 317 -32.66 -5.01 -13.96
N ARG A 318 -32.94 -3.72 -14.18
CA ARG A 318 -34.27 -3.20 -14.51
C ARG A 318 -34.12 -2.02 -15.48
N ALA A 319 -35.01 -1.91 -16.48
CA ALA A 319 -35.03 -0.80 -17.43
C ALA A 319 -33.64 -0.47 -18.05
N ARG A 320 -32.91 -1.48 -18.53
CA ARG A 320 -31.56 -1.37 -19.10
C ARG A 320 -30.49 -0.78 -18.16
N LYS A 321 -30.72 -0.82 -16.88
CA LYS A 321 -29.76 -0.37 -15.84
C LYS A 321 -29.47 -1.47 -14.84
N ILE A 322 -28.23 -1.49 -14.34
CA ILE A 322 -27.80 -2.31 -13.21
C ILE A 322 -27.60 -1.38 -12.02
N PHE A 323 -28.11 -1.76 -10.85
CA PHE A 323 -28.02 -1.00 -9.61
C PHE A 323 -28.04 -1.93 -8.40
N ILE A 324 -27.60 -1.43 -7.24
CA ILE A 324 -27.70 -2.14 -5.96
C ILE A 324 -28.96 -1.67 -5.23
N GLU A 325 -29.67 -2.64 -4.66
CA GLU A 325 -30.89 -2.49 -3.87
C GLU A 325 -30.73 -3.22 -2.54
N GLY A 326 -31.26 -2.71 -1.47
CA GLY A 326 -31.20 -3.22 -0.11
C GLY A 326 -30.64 -2.23 0.86
#